data_26c99d5336a3cb3dc6a67f4510bdaad3
#
_entry.id   26c99d5336a3cb3dc6a67f4510bdaad3
#
_cell.length_a   1.000
_cell.length_b   1.000
_cell.length_c   1.000
_cell.angle_alpha   90.00
_cell.angle_beta   90.00
_cell.angle_gamma   90.00
#
_symmetry.space_group_name_H-M   'P 1'
#
loop_
_entity.id
_entity.type
_entity.pdbx_description
1 polymer ?
#
loop_
_entity_poly.entity_id
_entity_poly.type
_entity_poly.pdbx_seq_one_letter_code
_entity_poly.pdbx_strand_id
1 'polypeptide(L)'
;MNIAIIPWNDTFLQDKIFGEVDPSINYDDRLTSFSRMKKEFERHGDKLHTVDLFDPFKVDFFLFFERNDEWLKKLANWNLEYKAVYCNAEPPVVNQMHEEDGIKELLNYFPYIMTWNRDLVDGKRIFKRNMPYCFRINIGTIPFKERKLLTSISGNKHSNHPKELYSERERVICAVEKYSPSDFDFYGGGWQKEGHPCYGGKVGDKAEVYHQYKFALAFENMKDVNGYVSEKILDCLTAGIVPIYKGADDISKYIPRNCFIPYDQFETPEQMIDLLKEIDEDKYLSLIHISEPT
;
A
#
# COMPACT_ATOMS: atom_id res chain seq x y z
N MET A 1 -13.71 -17.60 17.66
CA MET A 1 -14.71 -16.67 17.07
C MET A 1 -14.94 -17.02 15.61
N ASN A 2 -16.11 -16.63 15.06
CA ASN A 2 -16.42 -16.71 13.64
C ASN A 2 -16.41 -15.28 13.08
N ILE A 3 -15.51 -14.99 12.17
CA ILE A 3 -15.31 -13.66 11.62
C ILE A 3 -15.58 -13.71 10.11
N ALA A 4 -16.53 -12.90 9.65
CA ALA A 4 -16.94 -12.86 8.25
C ALA A 4 -16.37 -11.63 7.55
N ILE A 5 -15.69 -11.81 6.43
CA ILE A 5 -15.24 -10.69 5.57
C ILE A 5 -16.35 -10.37 4.56
N ILE A 6 -16.69 -9.09 4.49
CA ILE A 6 -17.47 -8.50 3.41
C ILE A 6 -16.47 -7.76 2.51
N PRO A 7 -16.10 -8.35 1.36
CA PRO A 7 -15.10 -7.76 0.48
C PRO A 7 -15.68 -6.57 -0.28
N TRP A 8 -14.80 -5.75 -0.86
CA TRP A 8 -15.18 -4.58 -1.67
C TRP A 8 -15.74 -4.94 -3.05
N ASN A 9 -15.64 -6.22 -3.44
CA ASN A 9 -16.15 -6.71 -4.73
C ASN A 9 -16.52 -8.19 -4.59
N ASP A 10 -17.62 -8.59 -5.18
CA ASP A 10 -18.18 -9.97 -5.10
C ASP A 10 -17.28 -11.03 -5.76
N THR A 11 -16.35 -10.64 -6.65
CA THR A 11 -15.33 -11.56 -7.18
C THR A 11 -14.47 -12.19 -6.08
N PHE A 12 -14.39 -11.59 -4.91
CA PHE A 12 -13.63 -12.09 -3.77
C PHE A 12 -14.41 -12.99 -2.82
N LEU A 13 -15.70 -13.19 -3.04
CA LEU A 13 -16.52 -14.17 -2.30
C LEU A 13 -16.02 -15.60 -2.50
N GLN A 14 -16.59 -16.55 -1.74
CA GLN A 14 -16.18 -17.96 -1.72
C GLN A 14 -14.70 -18.14 -1.36
N ASP A 15 -14.25 -17.36 -0.39
CA ASP A 15 -12.88 -17.35 0.11
C ASP A 15 -11.79 -16.95 -0.93
N LYS A 16 -12.19 -16.49 -2.10
CA LYS A 16 -11.24 -16.06 -3.15
C LYS A 16 -10.35 -14.91 -2.71
N ILE A 17 -10.82 -14.06 -1.76
CA ILE A 17 -10.02 -12.98 -1.18
C ILE A 17 -8.70 -13.46 -0.54
N PHE A 18 -8.62 -14.73 -0.16
CA PHE A 18 -7.40 -15.29 0.42
C PHE A 18 -6.36 -15.72 -0.63
N GLY A 19 -6.68 -15.62 -1.93
CA GLY A 19 -5.76 -15.85 -3.05
C GLY A 19 -5.37 -17.30 -3.29
N GLU A 20 -5.75 -18.23 -2.41
CA GLU A 20 -5.44 -19.66 -2.53
C GLU A 20 -6.43 -20.40 -3.44
N VAL A 21 -7.67 -19.92 -3.49
CA VAL A 21 -8.77 -20.53 -4.27
C VAL A 21 -8.65 -20.16 -5.75
N ASP A 22 -8.22 -18.94 -6.05
CA ASP A 22 -8.05 -18.44 -7.42
C ASP A 22 -6.75 -17.61 -7.52
N PRO A 23 -5.62 -18.25 -7.86
CA PRO A 23 -4.33 -17.54 -7.98
C PRO A 23 -4.33 -16.45 -9.05
N SER A 24 -5.19 -16.52 -10.06
CA SER A 24 -5.23 -15.53 -11.14
C SER A 24 -5.60 -14.13 -10.67
N ILE A 25 -6.35 -14.02 -9.57
CA ILE A 25 -6.70 -12.74 -8.95
C ILE A 25 -5.68 -12.24 -7.93
N ASN A 26 -4.67 -13.06 -7.58
CA ASN A 26 -3.59 -12.71 -6.63
C ASN A 26 -2.32 -12.22 -7.34
N TYR A 27 -2.47 -11.46 -8.43
CA TYR A 27 -1.31 -10.89 -9.11
C TYR A 27 -0.52 -9.97 -8.15
N ASP A 28 0.81 -10.01 -8.25
CA ASP A 28 1.74 -9.26 -7.40
C ASP A 28 1.53 -9.51 -5.89
N ASP A 29 1.08 -10.72 -5.53
CA ASP A 29 0.81 -11.18 -4.15
C ASP A 29 -0.12 -10.29 -3.32
N ARG A 30 -0.95 -9.47 -3.97
CA ARG A 30 -1.82 -8.47 -3.31
C ARG A 30 -2.78 -9.06 -2.26
N LEU A 31 -3.15 -10.34 -2.41
CA LEU A 31 -4.06 -11.04 -1.49
C LEU A 31 -3.33 -11.88 -0.45
N THR A 32 -2.02 -12.01 -0.54
CA THR A 32 -1.23 -12.86 0.38
C THR A 32 -1.34 -12.40 1.83
N SER A 33 -1.53 -11.11 2.08
CA SER A 33 -1.79 -10.58 3.42
C SER A 33 -3.10 -11.11 4.02
N PHE A 34 -4.14 -11.28 3.22
CA PHE A 34 -5.42 -11.87 3.66
C PHE A 34 -5.27 -13.36 3.95
N SER A 35 -4.53 -14.11 3.12
CA SER A 35 -4.20 -15.51 3.38
C SER A 35 -3.46 -15.69 4.71
N ARG A 36 -2.44 -14.86 4.96
CA ARG A 36 -1.70 -14.88 6.24
C ARG A 36 -2.56 -14.49 7.41
N MET A 37 -3.42 -13.49 7.27
CA MET A 37 -4.39 -13.10 8.30
C MET A 37 -5.31 -14.28 8.64
N LYS A 38 -5.84 -15.00 7.66
CA LYS A 38 -6.67 -16.20 7.87
C LYS A 38 -5.91 -17.26 8.68
N LYS A 39 -4.69 -17.61 8.27
CA LYS A 39 -3.85 -18.58 8.97
C LYS A 39 -3.56 -18.17 10.42
N GLU A 40 -3.40 -16.87 10.68
CA GLU A 40 -3.18 -16.37 12.05
C GLU A 40 -4.43 -16.49 12.92
N PHE A 41 -5.61 -16.16 12.40
CA PHE A 41 -6.87 -16.41 13.11
C PHE A 41 -7.06 -17.91 13.41
N GLU A 42 -6.81 -18.77 12.43
CA GLU A 42 -6.92 -20.23 12.59
C GLU A 42 -5.96 -20.79 13.66
N ARG A 43 -4.74 -20.23 13.79
CA ARG A 43 -3.80 -20.61 14.87
C ARG A 43 -4.34 -20.30 16.26
N HIS A 44 -5.18 -19.28 16.39
CA HIS A 44 -5.85 -18.93 17.63
C HIS A 44 -7.18 -19.66 17.84
N GLY A 45 -7.55 -20.59 16.94
CA GLY A 45 -8.80 -21.34 17.00
C GLY A 45 -10.03 -20.57 16.49
N ASP A 46 -9.80 -19.44 15.82
CA ASP A 46 -10.83 -18.62 15.19
C ASP A 46 -11.05 -19.03 13.74
N LYS A 47 -12.23 -18.72 13.18
CA LYS A 47 -12.57 -18.96 11.78
C LYS A 47 -12.72 -17.65 11.05
N LEU A 48 -12.02 -17.50 9.93
CA LEU A 48 -12.11 -16.36 9.06
C LEU A 48 -12.48 -16.82 7.65
N HIS A 49 -13.66 -16.43 7.17
CA HIS A 49 -14.18 -16.73 5.84
C HIS A 49 -14.87 -15.52 5.25
N THR A 50 -15.17 -15.57 3.96
CA THR A 50 -16.08 -14.61 3.34
C THR A 50 -17.51 -14.85 3.83
N VAL A 51 -18.30 -13.79 3.85
CA VAL A 51 -19.63 -13.75 4.48
C VAL A 51 -20.63 -14.76 3.92
N ASP A 52 -20.48 -15.14 2.65
CA ASP A 52 -21.32 -16.11 1.94
C ASP A 52 -21.13 -17.56 2.44
N LEU A 53 -20.06 -17.83 3.19
CA LEU A 53 -19.75 -19.17 3.73
C LEU A 53 -20.19 -19.35 5.19
N PHE A 54 -20.80 -18.34 5.80
CA PHE A 54 -21.30 -18.42 7.16
C PHE A 54 -22.83 -18.33 7.24
N ASP A 55 -23.40 -19.00 8.25
CA ASP A 55 -24.69 -18.63 8.81
C ASP A 55 -24.52 -17.27 9.53
N PRO A 56 -25.17 -16.19 9.09
CA PRO A 56 -24.97 -14.85 9.66
C PRO A 56 -25.21 -14.77 11.16
N PHE A 57 -26.13 -15.60 11.69
CA PHE A 57 -26.46 -15.61 13.11
C PHE A 57 -25.36 -16.22 13.99
N LYS A 58 -24.44 -16.98 13.38
CA LYS A 58 -23.27 -17.58 14.06
C LYS A 58 -21.99 -16.76 13.91
N VAL A 59 -22.04 -15.63 13.22
CA VAL A 59 -20.90 -14.71 13.06
C VAL A 59 -20.79 -13.84 14.31
N ASP A 60 -19.55 -13.68 14.80
CA ASP A 60 -19.22 -12.80 15.91
C ASP A 60 -18.93 -11.37 15.44
N PHE A 61 -18.21 -11.22 14.31
CA PHE A 61 -17.91 -9.92 13.69
C PHE A 61 -17.97 -9.98 12.17
N PHE A 62 -18.50 -8.89 11.56
CA PHE A 62 -18.50 -8.67 10.11
C PHE A 62 -17.48 -7.57 9.78
N LEU A 63 -16.41 -7.91 9.06
CA LEU A 63 -15.36 -6.98 8.64
C LEU A 63 -15.66 -6.44 7.25
N PHE A 64 -15.94 -5.16 7.15
CA PHE A 64 -16.17 -4.45 5.89
C PHE A 64 -14.87 -3.76 5.44
N PHE A 65 -14.36 -4.11 4.27
CA PHE A 65 -13.20 -3.43 3.68
C PHE A 65 -13.58 -2.26 2.77
N GLU A 66 -14.85 -2.11 2.48
CA GLU A 66 -15.52 -0.95 1.89
C GLU A 66 -16.98 -0.92 2.34
N ARG A 67 -17.64 0.24 2.23
CA ARG A 67 -19.06 0.35 2.54
C ARG A 67 -19.89 -0.46 1.53
N ASN A 68 -20.71 -1.35 2.03
CA ASN A 68 -21.64 -2.16 1.26
C ASN A 68 -23.05 -2.01 1.84
N ASP A 69 -23.87 -1.15 1.20
CA ASP A 69 -25.20 -0.81 1.69
C ASP A 69 -26.17 -2.00 1.64
N GLU A 70 -25.97 -2.96 0.73
CA GLU A 70 -26.79 -4.17 0.68
C GLU A 70 -26.57 -5.03 1.92
N TRP A 71 -25.31 -5.27 2.28
CA TRP A 71 -24.98 -6.00 3.49
C TRP A 71 -25.38 -5.26 4.77
N LEU A 72 -25.21 -3.94 4.81
CA LEU A 72 -25.68 -3.14 5.97
C LEU A 72 -27.20 -3.28 6.15
N LYS A 73 -27.99 -3.22 5.08
CA LYS A 73 -29.45 -3.46 5.13
C LYS A 73 -29.80 -4.87 5.60
N LYS A 74 -29.08 -5.90 5.11
CA LYS A 74 -29.26 -7.29 5.57
C LYS A 74 -29.00 -7.42 7.07
N LEU A 75 -27.88 -6.88 7.55
CA LEU A 75 -27.53 -6.93 8.97
C LEU A 75 -28.56 -6.19 9.84
N ALA A 76 -29.03 -5.01 9.42
CA ALA A 76 -30.07 -4.28 10.13
C ALA A 76 -31.39 -5.06 10.20
N ASN A 77 -31.82 -5.69 9.11
CA ASN A 77 -33.01 -6.51 9.08
C ASN A 77 -32.92 -7.73 10.01
N TRP A 78 -31.70 -8.21 10.28
CA TRP A 78 -31.45 -9.33 11.21
C TRP A 78 -31.09 -8.86 12.63
N ASN A 79 -31.04 -7.54 12.90
CA ASN A 79 -30.56 -6.95 14.16
C ASN A 79 -29.12 -7.39 14.51
N LEU A 80 -28.23 -7.44 13.50
CA LEU A 80 -26.82 -7.84 13.63
C LEU A 80 -25.84 -6.70 13.33
N GLU A 81 -26.30 -5.48 13.06
CA GLU A 81 -25.49 -4.32 12.73
C GLU A 81 -24.46 -3.96 13.82
N TYR A 82 -24.75 -4.28 15.07
CA TYR A 82 -23.84 -4.05 16.19
C TYR A 82 -22.55 -4.88 16.12
N LYS A 83 -22.47 -5.86 15.22
CA LYS A 83 -21.29 -6.69 14.96
C LYS A 83 -20.45 -6.19 13.78
N ALA A 84 -20.88 -5.13 13.09
CA ALA A 84 -20.18 -4.61 11.93
C ALA A 84 -18.94 -3.80 12.33
N VAL A 85 -17.81 -4.07 11.67
CA VAL A 85 -16.55 -3.34 11.82
C VAL A 85 -16.10 -2.85 10.45
N TYR A 86 -15.87 -1.57 10.31
CA TYR A 86 -15.33 -0.98 9.09
C TYR A 86 -13.80 -0.96 9.12
N CYS A 87 -13.15 -1.45 8.07
CA CYS A 87 -11.69 -1.50 7.94
C CYS A 87 -11.25 -0.53 6.84
N ASN A 88 -10.93 0.70 7.22
CA ASN A 88 -10.43 1.71 6.29
C ASN A 88 -9.06 1.31 5.73
N ALA A 89 -8.96 1.11 4.42
CA ALA A 89 -7.72 0.79 3.71
C ALA A 89 -7.24 1.96 2.85
N GLU A 90 -8.10 2.53 2.01
CA GLU A 90 -7.72 3.55 1.04
C GLU A 90 -7.67 4.96 1.68
N PRO A 91 -6.85 5.89 1.14
CA PRO A 91 -6.81 7.26 1.61
C PRO A 91 -7.95 8.11 1.00
N PRO A 92 -8.24 9.31 1.54
CA PRO A 92 -9.25 10.23 1.02
C PRO A 92 -9.14 10.56 -0.47
N VAL A 93 -7.93 10.61 -1.00
CA VAL A 93 -7.68 10.84 -2.42
C VAL A 93 -8.27 9.76 -3.33
N VAL A 94 -8.51 8.56 -2.80
CA VAL A 94 -9.15 7.43 -3.49
C VAL A 94 -10.61 7.31 -3.11
N ASN A 95 -10.95 7.50 -1.84
CA ASN A 95 -12.32 7.44 -1.33
C ASN A 95 -12.57 8.58 -0.34
N GLN A 96 -13.36 9.59 -0.75
CA GLN A 96 -13.64 10.78 0.05
C GLN A 96 -14.33 10.47 1.38
N MET A 97 -15.03 9.34 1.51
CA MET A 97 -15.59 8.90 2.80
C MET A 97 -14.51 8.61 3.87
N HIS A 98 -13.24 8.61 3.49
CA HIS A 98 -12.11 8.44 4.41
C HIS A 98 -11.52 9.77 4.92
N GLU A 99 -12.11 10.91 4.54
CA GLU A 99 -11.92 12.18 5.25
C GLU A 99 -12.44 12.10 6.69
N GLU A 100 -11.99 13.00 7.54
CA GLU A 100 -12.39 13.03 8.95
C GLU A 100 -13.91 13.03 9.13
N ASP A 101 -14.61 13.88 8.39
CA ASP A 101 -16.08 13.99 8.47
C ASP A 101 -16.77 12.73 7.93
N GLY A 102 -16.25 12.12 6.86
CA GLY A 102 -16.75 10.86 6.33
C GLY A 102 -16.55 9.70 7.29
N ILE A 103 -15.40 9.60 7.96
CA ILE A 103 -15.17 8.61 9.03
C ILE A 103 -16.15 8.80 10.19
N LYS A 104 -16.43 10.05 10.58
CA LYS A 104 -17.45 10.34 11.60
C LYS A 104 -18.86 9.94 11.14
N GLU A 105 -19.19 10.15 9.86
CA GLU A 105 -20.45 9.69 9.29
C GLU A 105 -20.56 8.17 9.29
N LEU A 106 -19.48 7.43 8.96
CA LEU A 106 -19.46 5.98 9.00
C LEU A 106 -19.78 5.41 10.39
N LEU A 107 -19.50 6.14 11.47
CA LEU A 107 -19.88 5.74 12.83
C LEU A 107 -21.41 5.65 13.08
N ASN A 108 -22.23 6.17 12.18
CA ASN A 108 -23.68 5.99 12.23
C ASN A 108 -24.10 4.57 11.75
N TYR A 109 -23.24 3.90 10.98
CA TYR A 109 -23.52 2.60 10.38
C TYR A 109 -22.65 1.50 11.00
N PHE A 110 -21.46 1.84 11.50
CA PHE A 110 -20.49 0.92 12.04
C PHE A 110 -20.19 1.25 13.50
N PRO A 111 -20.45 0.34 14.46
CA PRO A 111 -20.09 0.57 15.86
C PRO A 111 -18.58 0.76 16.04
N TYR A 112 -17.75 0.12 15.20
CA TYR A 112 -16.31 0.19 15.28
C TYR A 112 -15.68 0.42 13.91
N ILE A 113 -14.62 1.24 13.89
CA ILE A 113 -13.79 1.52 12.70
C ILE A 113 -12.34 1.21 13.03
N MET A 114 -11.68 0.50 12.13
CA MET A 114 -10.23 0.29 12.12
C MET A 114 -9.62 1.15 11.02
N THR A 115 -8.76 2.10 11.36
CA THR A 115 -8.18 3.05 10.40
C THR A 115 -6.66 3.14 10.52
N TRP A 116 -6.01 3.39 9.38
CA TRP A 116 -4.61 3.77 9.34
C TRP A 116 -4.40 5.20 9.86
N ASN A 117 -5.40 6.08 9.75
CA ASN A 117 -5.29 7.47 10.13
C ASN A 117 -5.17 7.60 11.66
N ARG A 118 -3.97 7.98 12.10
CA ARG A 118 -3.59 8.03 13.51
C ARG A 118 -4.32 9.12 14.28
N ASP A 119 -4.64 10.23 13.59
CA ASP A 119 -5.22 11.41 14.20
C ASP A 119 -6.70 11.22 14.54
N LEU A 120 -7.34 10.20 13.96
CA LEU A 120 -8.75 9.86 14.21
C LEU A 120 -8.93 8.79 15.31
N VAL A 121 -7.85 8.17 15.78
CA VAL A 121 -7.93 7.09 16.77
C VAL A 121 -8.35 7.64 18.13
N ASP A 122 -9.49 7.17 18.64
CA ASP A 122 -10.03 7.54 19.96
C ASP A 122 -9.90 6.42 21.01
N GLY A 123 -9.54 5.21 20.61
CA GLY A 123 -9.42 4.03 21.47
C GLY A 123 -10.75 3.49 22.02
N LYS A 124 -11.89 4.01 21.54
CA LYS A 124 -13.25 3.62 21.98
C LYS A 124 -14.04 3.01 20.83
N ARG A 125 -14.17 3.73 19.73
CA ARG A 125 -14.87 3.31 18.51
C ARG A 125 -13.98 3.31 17.29
N ILE A 126 -12.90 4.08 17.31
CA ILE A 126 -11.93 4.18 16.21
C ILE A 126 -10.59 3.66 16.71
N PHE A 127 -10.12 2.58 16.10
CA PHE A 127 -8.91 1.87 16.48
C PHE A 127 -7.87 1.95 15.37
N LYS A 128 -6.59 2.00 15.76
CA LYS A 128 -5.46 1.99 14.83
C LYS A 128 -5.32 0.62 14.17
N ARG A 129 -5.15 0.62 12.85
CA ARG A 129 -4.62 -0.52 12.09
C ARG A 129 -3.44 -0.06 11.23
N ASN A 130 -2.54 -0.95 10.94
CA ASN A 130 -1.53 -0.74 9.91
C ASN A 130 -2.02 -1.35 8.60
N MET A 131 -1.49 -0.88 7.47
CA MET A 131 -1.69 -1.55 6.20
C MET A 131 -1.03 -2.92 6.26
N PRO A 132 -1.75 -3.99 5.89
CA PRO A 132 -1.17 -5.32 5.91
C PRO A 132 -0.12 -5.44 4.80
N TYR A 133 1.02 -6.04 5.13
CA TYR A 133 2.08 -6.31 4.18
C TYR A 133 2.68 -7.71 4.40
N CYS A 134 3.07 -8.36 3.32
CA CYS A 134 3.74 -9.65 3.36
C CYS A 134 5.14 -9.53 2.76
N PHE A 135 6.15 -9.61 3.60
CA PHE A 135 7.54 -9.62 3.16
C PHE A 135 7.80 -10.86 2.29
N ARG A 136 8.35 -10.66 1.11
CA ARG A 136 8.86 -11.73 0.26
C ARG A 136 10.26 -12.10 0.73
N ILE A 137 10.52 -13.40 0.83
CA ILE A 137 11.82 -13.93 1.21
C ILE A 137 12.47 -14.50 -0.08
N ASN A 138 13.77 -14.28 -0.26
CA ASN A 138 14.58 -14.78 -1.39
C ASN A 138 14.36 -14.08 -2.74
N ILE A 139 14.41 -12.76 -2.76
CA ILE A 139 14.65 -12.03 -4.00
C ILE A 139 16.15 -12.14 -4.30
N GLY A 140 16.50 -12.63 -5.50
CA GLY A 140 17.90 -12.73 -5.92
C GLY A 140 18.61 -11.38 -5.82
N THR A 141 19.93 -11.41 -5.55
CA THR A 141 20.72 -10.19 -5.46
C THR A 141 21.48 -9.94 -6.75
N ILE A 142 21.32 -8.75 -7.33
CA ILE A 142 22.16 -8.25 -8.42
C ILE A 142 23.26 -7.38 -7.81
N PRO A 143 24.53 -7.53 -8.21
CA PRO A 143 25.62 -6.69 -7.71
C PRO A 143 25.35 -5.20 -7.94
N PHE A 144 25.74 -4.34 -6.99
CA PHE A 144 25.49 -2.89 -7.03
C PHE A 144 25.90 -2.25 -8.38
N LYS A 145 27.04 -2.67 -8.93
CA LYS A 145 27.58 -2.12 -10.19
C LYS A 145 26.75 -2.47 -11.43
N GLU A 146 25.98 -3.54 -11.36
CA GLU A 146 25.13 -4.03 -12.46
C GLU A 146 23.70 -3.45 -12.39
N ARG A 147 23.34 -2.82 -11.26
CA ARG A 147 22.01 -2.21 -11.09
C ARG A 147 21.94 -0.86 -11.77
N LYS A 148 20.82 -0.62 -12.46
CA LYS A 148 20.45 0.70 -12.97
C LYS A 148 20.18 1.68 -11.82
N LEU A 149 20.25 2.98 -12.05
CA LEU A 149 20.21 3.97 -10.97
C LEU A 149 18.82 4.04 -10.30
N LEU A 150 17.77 4.36 -11.06
CA LEU A 150 16.48 4.74 -10.49
C LEU A 150 15.32 4.12 -11.27
N THR A 151 14.27 3.74 -10.54
CA THR A 151 12.98 3.34 -11.12
C THR A 151 11.79 3.98 -10.41
N SER A 152 10.62 3.88 -11.04
CA SER A 152 9.32 4.16 -10.43
C SER A 152 8.29 3.15 -10.93
N ILE A 153 7.52 2.55 -10.02
CA ILE A 153 6.40 1.68 -10.39
C ILE A 153 5.12 2.31 -9.84
N SER A 154 4.37 2.99 -10.71
CA SER A 154 3.16 3.70 -10.30
C SER A 154 2.19 3.90 -11.45
N GLY A 155 0.88 3.79 -11.16
CA GLY A 155 -0.15 4.15 -12.14
C GLY A 155 -0.22 5.66 -12.37
N ASN A 156 -0.45 6.07 -13.62
CA ASN A 156 -0.81 7.45 -13.95
C ASN A 156 -2.27 7.68 -13.56
N LYS A 157 -2.47 8.32 -12.42
CA LYS A 157 -3.78 8.65 -11.84
C LYS A 157 -3.84 10.14 -11.59
N HIS A 158 -5.04 10.68 -11.53
CA HIS A 158 -5.29 12.10 -11.24
C HIS A 158 -6.31 12.22 -10.12
N SER A 159 -6.21 13.28 -9.35
CA SER A 159 -7.17 13.64 -8.31
C SER A 159 -7.16 15.17 -8.11
N ASN A 160 -8.30 15.73 -7.74
CA ASN A 160 -8.41 17.15 -7.36
C ASN A 160 -8.19 17.37 -5.85
N HIS A 161 -7.83 16.34 -5.11
CA HIS A 161 -7.61 16.43 -3.69
C HIS A 161 -6.35 17.26 -3.39
N PRO A 162 -6.40 18.27 -2.46
CA PRO A 162 -5.28 19.21 -2.25
C PRO A 162 -3.99 18.55 -1.73
N LYS A 163 -4.11 17.35 -1.13
CA LYS A 163 -2.96 16.59 -0.61
C LYS A 163 -2.54 15.43 -1.51
N GLU A 164 -3.05 15.35 -2.73
CA GLU A 164 -2.67 14.30 -3.67
C GLU A 164 -1.20 14.38 -4.06
N LEU A 165 -0.59 13.26 -4.39
CA LEU A 165 0.78 13.15 -4.87
C LEU A 165 0.89 12.61 -6.30
N TYR A 166 -0.22 12.43 -7.00
CA TYR A 166 -0.21 11.94 -8.38
C TYR A 166 0.43 12.94 -9.33
N SER A 167 0.03 14.22 -9.25
CA SER A 167 0.58 15.31 -10.08
C SER A 167 2.07 15.54 -9.79
N GLU A 168 2.48 15.49 -8.52
CA GLU A 168 3.89 15.63 -8.17
C GLU A 168 4.72 14.45 -8.67
N ARG A 169 4.21 13.24 -8.56
CA ARG A 169 4.85 12.03 -9.08
C ARG A 169 5.04 12.11 -10.58
N GLU A 170 4.01 12.51 -11.34
CA GLU A 170 4.09 12.71 -12.78
C GLU A 170 5.16 13.76 -13.12
N ARG A 171 5.13 14.91 -12.45
CA ARG A 171 6.13 15.98 -12.63
C ARG A 171 7.56 15.47 -12.42
N VAL A 172 7.80 14.70 -11.35
CA VAL A 172 9.13 14.15 -11.04
C VAL A 172 9.56 13.13 -12.09
N ILE A 173 8.68 12.21 -12.49
CA ILE A 173 8.95 11.21 -13.54
C ILE A 173 9.34 11.90 -14.84
N CYS A 174 8.56 12.89 -15.30
CA CYS A 174 8.85 13.62 -16.54
C CYS A 174 10.17 14.41 -16.48
N ALA A 175 10.48 15.03 -15.32
CA ALA A 175 11.72 15.76 -15.13
C ALA A 175 12.95 14.82 -15.16
N VAL A 176 12.86 13.69 -14.44
CA VAL A 176 13.94 12.68 -14.41
C VAL A 176 14.14 12.05 -15.78
N GLU A 177 13.07 11.68 -16.48
CA GLU A 177 13.13 11.14 -17.86
C GLU A 177 13.82 12.09 -18.82
N LYS A 178 13.55 13.39 -18.69
CA LYS A 178 14.19 14.42 -19.52
C LYS A 178 15.67 14.65 -19.16
N TYR A 179 15.99 14.62 -17.86
CA TYR A 179 17.32 14.96 -17.35
C TYR A 179 18.32 13.80 -17.48
N SER A 180 17.89 12.58 -17.17
CA SER A 180 18.78 11.41 -17.12
C SER A 180 18.10 10.14 -17.65
N PRO A 181 17.72 10.12 -18.96
CA PRO A 181 16.94 9.01 -19.53
C PRO A 181 17.68 7.66 -19.52
N SER A 182 19.02 7.67 -19.55
CA SER A 182 19.82 6.44 -19.50
C SER A 182 19.81 5.75 -18.13
N ASP A 183 19.53 6.50 -17.08
CA ASP A 183 19.62 6.06 -15.69
C ASP A 183 18.27 5.72 -15.08
N PHE A 184 17.17 5.88 -15.83
CA PHE A 184 15.82 5.82 -15.34
C PHE A 184 14.92 4.96 -16.22
N ASP A 185 14.09 4.14 -15.60
CA ASP A 185 12.89 3.56 -16.21
C ASP A 185 11.71 3.67 -15.24
N PHE A 186 10.51 3.75 -15.79
CA PHE A 186 9.31 3.71 -14.98
C PHE A 186 8.24 2.80 -15.57
N TYR A 187 7.34 2.33 -14.72
CA TYR A 187 6.36 1.30 -15.01
C TYR A 187 5.01 1.63 -14.38
N GLY A 188 3.94 0.99 -14.88
CA GLY A 188 2.62 1.06 -14.30
C GLY A 188 1.50 1.25 -15.31
N GLY A 189 0.27 1.19 -14.84
CA GLY A 189 -0.91 1.38 -15.69
C GLY A 189 -1.24 2.85 -15.93
N GLY A 190 -1.93 3.15 -17.03
CA GLY A 190 -2.42 4.51 -17.35
C GLY A 190 -1.41 5.42 -18.06
N TRP A 191 -0.16 5.01 -18.21
CA TRP A 191 0.85 5.71 -19.01
C TRP A 191 0.74 5.31 -20.47
N GLN A 192 1.12 6.23 -21.37
CA GLN A 192 1.24 5.98 -22.80
C GLN A 192 2.71 6.00 -23.20
N LYS A 193 3.12 5.13 -24.12
CA LYS A 193 4.52 5.05 -24.55
C LYS A 193 4.93 6.24 -25.43
N GLU A 194 3.96 6.82 -26.14
CA GLU A 194 4.20 8.03 -26.93
C GLU A 194 4.53 9.21 -26.02
N GLY A 195 5.72 9.79 -26.21
CA GLY A 195 6.23 10.86 -25.36
C GLY A 195 6.98 10.41 -24.10
N HIS A 196 7.05 9.09 -23.83
CA HIS A 196 7.75 8.53 -22.66
C HIS A 196 8.73 7.42 -23.04
N PRO A 197 9.95 7.75 -23.51
CA PRO A 197 10.94 6.75 -23.92
C PRO A 197 11.39 5.81 -22.79
N CYS A 198 11.37 6.27 -21.53
CA CYS A 198 11.73 5.47 -20.36
C CYS A 198 10.59 4.60 -19.81
N TYR A 199 9.40 4.63 -20.44
CA TYR A 199 8.27 3.82 -19.97
C TYR A 199 8.43 2.34 -20.38
N GLY A 200 8.58 1.47 -19.37
CA GLY A 200 8.77 0.03 -19.53
C GLY A 200 7.48 -0.80 -19.57
N GLY A 201 6.30 -0.18 -19.47
CA GLY A 201 5.02 -0.90 -19.53
C GLY A 201 4.43 -1.25 -18.16
N LYS A 202 3.49 -2.20 -18.15
CA LYS A 202 2.91 -2.74 -16.92
C LYS A 202 3.82 -3.82 -16.33
N VAL A 203 3.80 -3.95 -15.01
CA VAL A 203 4.59 -4.93 -14.25
C VAL A 203 3.67 -6.02 -13.72
N GLY A 204 4.07 -7.28 -13.88
CA GLY A 204 3.40 -8.43 -13.28
C GLY A 204 3.89 -8.72 -11.86
N ASP A 205 5.19 -8.62 -11.65
CA ASP A 205 5.87 -8.76 -10.35
C ASP A 205 6.79 -7.56 -10.11
N LYS A 206 6.47 -6.73 -9.14
CA LYS A 206 7.25 -5.54 -8.81
C LYS A 206 8.64 -5.88 -8.29
N ALA A 207 8.77 -6.97 -7.54
CA ALA A 207 10.05 -7.35 -6.96
C ALA A 207 11.08 -7.71 -8.02
N GLU A 208 10.68 -8.37 -9.11
CA GLU A 208 11.55 -8.69 -10.26
C GLU A 208 12.07 -7.43 -10.97
N VAL A 209 11.30 -6.33 -10.93
CA VAL A 209 11.74 -5.05 -11.48
C VAL A 209 12.62 -4.32 -10.48
N TYR A 210 12.16 -4.16 -9.25
CA TYR A 210 12.85 -3.36 -8.24
C TYR A 210 14.29 -3.80 -8.01
N HIS A 211 14.57 -5.10 -7.87
CA HIS A 211 15.92 -5.55 -7.56
C HIS A 211 16.97 -5.26 -8.67
N GLN A 212 16.54 -4.86 -9.88
CA GLN A 212 17.42 -4.42 -10.97
C GLN A 212 17.92 -2.99 -10.80
N TYR A 213 17.42 -2.26 -9.80
CA TYR A 213 17.73 -0.86 -9.58
C TYR A 213 18.36 -0.63 -8.21
N LYS A 214 19.04 0.52 -8.06
CA LYS A 214 19.60 0.97 -6.78
C LYS A 214 18.54 1.70 -5.95
N PHE A 215 17.74 2.55 -6.59
CA PHE A 215 16.77 3.44 -5.97
C PHE A 215 15.39 3.32 -6.64
N ALA A 216 14.34 3.62 -5.87
CA ALA A 216 13.00 3.75 -6.43
C ALA A 216 12.23 4.92 -5.82
N LEU A 217 11.42 5.60 -6.63
CA LEU A 217 10.45 6.57 -6.15
C LEU A 217 9.31 5.85 -5.44
N ALA A 218 9.21 6.03 -4.13
CA ALA A 218 8.19 5.45 -3.26
C ALA A 218 7.24 6.55 -2.74
N PHE A 219 6.53 7.20 -3.67
CA PHE A 219 5.57 8.25 -3.32
C PHE A 219 4.22 7.65 -3.02
N GLU A 220 3.67 7.99 -1.87
CA GLU A 220 2.30 7.61 -1.51
C GLU A 220 1.27 8.27 -2.43
N ASN A 221 -0.01 7.92 -2.26
CA ASN A 221 -1.08 8.55 -3.03
C ASN A 221 -1.39 9.96 -2.52
N MET A 222 -1.09 10.24 -1.24
CA MET A 222 -1.26 11.56 -0.63
C MET A 222 -0.18 11.84 0.41
N LYS A 223 0.00 13.11 0.74
CA LYS A 223 0.92 13.64 1.75
C LYS A 223 0.17 14.26 2.93
N ASP A 224 0.93 14.74 3.92
CA ASP A 224 0.44 15.50 5.09
C ASP A 224 -0.66 14.74 5.85
N VAL A 225 -0.47 13.42 6.02
CA VAL A 225 -1.36 12.54 6.79
C VAL A 225 -0.55 11.58 7.65
N ASN A 226 -0.95 11.45 8.91
CA ASN A 226 -0.28 10.58 9.87
C ASN A 226 -0.77 9.13 9.75
N GLY A 227 0.18 8.21 9.59
CA GLY A 227 -0.10 6.78 9.60
C GLY A 227 -0.46 6.16 8.26
N TYR A 228 -0.53 6.93 7.17
CA TYR A 228 -0.73 6.37 5.83
C TYR A 228 0.61 5.91 5.23
N VAL A 229 0.98 4.70 5.56
CA VAL A 229 2.17 4.02 5.03
C VAL A 229 1.69 2.77 4.29
N SER A 230 1.79 2.78 2.97
CA SER A 230 1.33 1.69 2.11
C SER A 230 2.46 0.72 1.76
N GLU A 231 2.15 -0.23 0.88
CA GLU A 231 3.11 -1.20 0.36
C GLU A 231 4.31 -0.57 -0.37
N LYS A 232 4.22 0.66 -0.86
CA LYS A 232 5.21 1.25 -1.78
C LYS A 232 6.63 1.30 -1.21
N ILE A 233 6.77 1.79 0.02
CA ILE A 233 8.08 1.82 0.68
C ILE A 233 8.53 0.40 1.05
N LEU A 234 7.59 -0.46 1.46
CA LEU A 234 7.87 -1.83 1.88
C LEU A 234 8.29 -2.72 0.70
N ASP A 235 7.67 -2.54 -0.48
CA ASP A 235 8.07 -3.23 -1.71
C ASP A 235 9.53 -2.93 -2.06
N CYS A 236 9.96 -1.66 -1.92
CA CYS A 236 11.36 -1.27 -2.15
C CYS A 236 12.30 -1.94 -1.15
N LEU A 237 12.01 -1.84 0.15
CA LEU A 237 12.85 -2.41 1.22
C LEU A 237 12.96 -3.92 1.09
N THR A 238 11.85 -4.60 0.76
CA THR A 238 11.83 -6.05 0.56
C THR A 238 12.65 -6.47 -0.66
N ALA A 239 12.65 -5.66 -1.71
CA ALA A 239 13.46 -5.89 -2.90
C ALA A 239 14.95 -5.54 -2.70
N GLY A 240 15.35 -5.06 -1.53
CA GLY A 240 16.73 -4.68 -1.23
C GLY A 240 17.19 -3.46 -2.02
N ILE A 241 16.31 -2.49 -2.23
CA ILE A 241 16.62 -1.20 -2.86
C ILE A 241 16.24 -0.04 -1.95
N VAL A 242 16.92 1.09 -2.10
CA VAL A 242 16.68 2.27 -1.27
C VAL A 242 15.50 3.07 -1.81
N PRO A 243 14.42 3.24 -1.02
CA PRO A 243 13.29 4.07 -1.42
C PRO A 243 13.60 5.57 -1.29
N ILE A 244 13.16 6.35 -2.28
CA ILE A 244 13.05 7.80 -2.19
C ILE A 244 11.59 8.09 -1.84
N TYR A 245 11.35 8.45 -0.61
CA TYR A 245 10.00 8.47 -0.04
C TYR A 245 9.41 9.86 0.04
N LYS A 246 8.12 9.93 -0.28
CA LYS A 246 7.24 11.07 0.01
C LYS A 246 5.85 10.58 0.38
N GLY A 247 5.28 11.06 1.50
CA GLY A 247 3.97 10.61 1.96
C GLY A 247 3.65 11.04 3.39
N ALA A 248 3.54 10.08 4.30
CA ALA A 248 3.19 10.33 5.70
C ALA A 248 4.26 11.12 6.46
N ASP A 249 3.85 12.16 7.18
CA ASP A 249 4.78 13.00 7.98
C ASP A 249 5.43 12.20 9.11
N ASP A 250 4.70 11.24 9.64
CA ASP A 250 5.16 10.40 10.75
C ASP A 250 5.79 9.07 10.31
N ILE A 251 6.30 8.99 9.07
CA ILE A 251 6.90 7.77 8.50
C ILE A 251 7.98 7.17 9.43
N SER A 252 8.76 7.99 10.13
CA SER A 252 9.82 7.54 11.04
C SER A 252 9.32 6.76 12.26
N LYS A 253 8.01 6.73 12.51
CA LYS A 253 7.39 5.86 13.53
C LYS A 253 7.18 4.42 13.02
N TYR A 254 7.31 4.19 11.72
CA TYR A 254 7.08 2.92 11.05
C TYR A 254 8.36 2.35 10.44
N ILE A 255 9.15 3.21 9.81
CA ILE A 255 10.38 2.86 9.11
C ILE A 255 11.53 3.70 9.68
N PRO A 256 12.65 3.10 10.09
CA PRO A 256 13.82 3.84 10.56
C PRO A 256 14.29 4.88 9.53
N ARG A 257 14.65 6.08 10.01
CA ARG A 257 14.96 7.24 9.17
C ARG A 257 16.12 7.02 8.19
N ASN A 258 16.99 6.10 8.50
CA ASN A 258 18.16 5.72 7.72
C ASN A 258 17.91 4.60 6.72
N CYS A 259 16.66 4.10 6.60
CA CYS A 259 16.29 3.09 5.59
C CYS A 259 15.71 3.70 4.30
N PHE A 260 15.61 5.01 4.20
CA PHE A 260 15.06 5.70 3.02
C PHE A 260 15.62 7.11 2.87
N ILE A 261 15.51 7.65 1.68
CA ILE A 261 15.87 9.03 1.36
C ILE A 261 14.56 9.84 1.26
N PRO A 262 14.31 10.88 2.10
CA PRO A 262 13.14 11.74 1.92
C PRO A 262 13.28 12.56 0.66
N TYR A 263 12.24 12.57 -0.14
CA TYR A 263 12.23 13.40 -1.34
C TYR A 263 12.27 14.90 -1.03
N ASP A 264 11.64 15.32 0.06
CA ASP A 264 11.53 16.74 0.46
C ASP A 264 12.87 17.40 0.85
N GLN A 265 13.97 16.66 0.91
CA GLN A 265 15.31 17.24 1.08
C GLN A 265 15.87 17.83 -0.23
N PHE A 266 15.25 17.56 -1.38
CA PHE A 266 15.68 18.03 -2.69
C PHE A 266 14.83 19.20 -3.15
N GLU A 267 15.46 20.23 -3.69
CA GLU A 267 14.76 21.36 -4.30
C GLU A 267 14.23 21.01 -5.69
N THR A 268 14.98 20.17 -6.42
CA THR A 268 14.60 19.73 -7.78
C THR A 268 14.87 18.26 -8.02
N PRO A 269 14.17 17.61 -8.98
CA PRO A 269 14.45 16.23 -9.37
C PRO A 269 15.89 16.02 -9.92
N GLU A 270 16.46 17.03 -10.55
CA GLU A 270 17.82 16.99 -11.09
C GLU A 270 18.85 16.90 -9.93
N GLN A 271 18.69 17.73 -8.90
CA GLN A 271 19.51 17.66 -7.68
C GLN A 271 19.44 16.28 -7.03
N MET A 272 18.25 15.67 -7.01
CA MET A 272 18.10 14.30 -6.54
C MET A 272 18.95 13.32 -7.36
N ILE A 273 18.87 13.36 -8.68
CA ILE A 273 19.64 12.46 -9.57
C ILE A 273 21.13 12.62 -9.36
N ASP A 274 21.62 13.86 -9.28
CA ASP A 274 23.04 14.12 -9.07
C ASP A 274 23.54 13.54 -7.76
N LEU A 275 22.79 13.73 -6.67
CA LEU A 275 23.13 13.11 -5.38
C LEU A 275 23.12 11.58 -5.44
N LEU A 276 22.13 10.97 -6.11
CA LEU A 276 22.06 9.51 -6.22
C LEU A 276 23.25 8.92 -6.97
N LYS A 277 23.80 9.63 -7.97
CA LYS A 277 25.00 9.23 -8.71
C LYS A 277 26.27 9.26 -7.85
N GLU A 278 26.31 10.10 -6.82
CA GLU A 278 27.45 10.20 -5.91
C GLU A 278 27.45 9.14 -4.79
N ILE A 279 26.35 8.38 -4.63
CA ILE A 279 26.25 7.33 -3.61
C ILE A 279 27.03 6.11 -4.10
N ASP A 280 28.15 5.82 -3.43
CA ASP A 280 28.95 4.61 -3.63
C ASP A 280 28.32 3.37 -2.99
N GLU A 281 28.93 2.20 -3.20
CA GLU A 281 28.42 0.92 -2.72
C GLU A 281 28.40 0.85 -1.19
N ASP A 282 29.42 1.39 -0.50
CA ASP A 282 29.50 1.34 0.97
C ASP A 282 28.40 2.18 1.61
N LYS A 283 28.18 3.37 1.10
CA LYS A 283 27.10 4.24 1.57
C LYS A 283 25.72 3.65 1.23
N TYR A 284 25.57 3.04 0.04
CA TYR A 284 24.36 2.35 -0.36
C TYR A 284 24.04 1.18 0.58
N LEU A 285 25.02 0.33 0.85
CA LEU A 285 24.88 -0.83 1.75
C LEU A 285 24.53 -0.39 3.17
N SER A 286 25.06 0.73 3.65
CA SER A 286 24.69 1.27 4.96
C SER A 286 23.21 1.65 5.07
N LEU A 287 22.56 2.00 3.97
CA LEU A 287 21.11 2.29 3.93
C LEU A 287 20.26 1.01 3.87
N ILE A 288 20.80 -0.09 3.31
CA ILE A 288 20.08 -1.36 3.18
C ILE A 288 20.25 -2.25 4.42
N HIS A 289 21.46 -2.39 4.96
CA HIS A 289 21.74 -3.30 6.08
C HIS A 289 20.97 -2.99 7.37
N ILE A 290 20.50 -1.77 7.52
CA ILE A 290 19.67 -1.37 8.66
C ILE A 290 18.22 -1.82 8.49
N SER A 291 17.81 -2.19 7.28
CA SER A 291 16.48 -2.72 6.97
C SER A 291 16.36 -4.25 7.15
N GLU A 292 17.47 -4.96 7.37
CA GLU A 292 17.41 -6.39 7.67
C GLU A 292 16.93 -6.62 9.11
N PRO A 293 15.87 -7.41 9.32
CA PRO A 293 15.44 -7.78 10.67
C PRO A 293 16.53 -8.64 11.33
N THR A 294 17.04 -8.18 12.44
CA THR A 294 17.94 -8.95 13.32
C THR A 294 17.19 -10.09 14.00
#